data_522c66ed75d4947d1a43c8ba1af97773
#
_entry.id   522c66ed75d4947d1a43c8ba1af97773
#
_cell.length_a   1.000
_cell.length_b   1.000
_cell.length_c   1.000
_cell.angle_alpha   90.00
_cell.angle_beta   90.00
_cell.angle_gamma   90.00
#
_symmetry.space_group_name_H-M   'P 1'
#
loop_
_entity.id
_entity.type
_entity.pdbx_description
1 polymer ?
#
loop_
_entity_poly.entity_id
_entity_poly.type
_entity_poly.pdbx_seq_one_letter_code
_entity_poly.pdbx_strand_id
1 'polypeptide(L)'
;MKIVRTIVGTVLSFFVCLVFEASARAQSKDVLTYHNDNARTGQHTNETILSPANVNFSNFGRLWFLNADAHVDAEPLRAGGVLIPGVGFRNVVFVATENDSVYAYDADSTNLFWQASLLGVGETASDDRGCMQVTPLIGITGAPVIDRQLGTNGTLFAVAMSKVTASGAYVQRLYALDLATGTNRMPAVTITGTYPGTGDNSSGGSVIFDPAQYKERAGLLLLGGVIYTAWASHCDGGLYTGWIMGYDERTLAQTNIINVTPNGRRGAIWMGNTALAADSSSNIVFLDANGTFDGLTNANGFPVNNDFGNAFIKLSTSNQVLAVADYFATSNTISQSTADQDLGSGGAIVLPSMNDSHGVAHQLAVGAGKDANIYIVDLANMGKWNSNSNVIYQQVSGALGSSVFSMPAFFGGTLYYCANGDRLRSFPFASSRLGAMSAQSPSAAGSTGATPSISASNGLNGIVWVVQAPNA
;
A
#
# COMPACT_ATOMS: atom_id res chain seq x y z
N MET A 1 -3.80 1.58 95.21
CA MET A 1 -3.58 2.56 94.12
C MET A 1 -2.81 1.84 93.03
N LYS A 2 -3.54 1.35 92.03
CA LYS A 2 -3.00 0.54 90.88
C LYS A 2 -2.77 1.45 89.72
N ILE A 3 -1.52 1.50 89.22
CA ILE A 3 -1.07 2.25 88.06
C ILE A 3 -1.27 1.29 86.86
N VAL A 4 -2.15 1.65 85.93
CA VAL A 4 -2.29 0.98 84.66
C VAL A 4 -1.42 1.73 83.64
N ARG A 5 -0.43 1.02 83.08
CA ARG A 5 0.34 1.52 81.92
C ARG A 5 -0.33 1.10 80.60
N THR A 6 -0.71 2.09 79.86
CA THR A 6 -1.22 1.92 78.48
C THR A 6 -0.04 1.92 77.55
N ILE A 7 0.11 0.82 76.78
CA ILE A 7 1.10 0.71 75.69
C ILE A 7 0.41 1.21 74.41
N VAL A 8 0.87 2.34 73.89
CA VAL A 8 0.41 2.82 72.55
C VAL A 8 1.37 2.16 71.51
N GLY A 9 0.80 1.22 70.73
CA GLY A 9 1.47 0.62 69.62
C GLY A 9 1.29 1.49 68.38
N THR A 10 2.41 2.03 67.89
CA THR A 10 2.44 2.79 66.64
C THR A 10 2.52 1.79 65.47
N VAL A 11 1.44 1.66 64.73
CA VAL A 11 1.42 0.89 63.45
C VAL A 11 1.99 1.78 62.38
N LEU A 12 3.17 1.45 61.88
CA LEU A 12 3.83 2.10 60.75
C LEU A 12 3.29 1.45 59.48
N SER A 13 2.31 2.09 58.81
CA SER A 13 1.81 1.68 57.48
C SER A 13 2.84 2.10 56.44
N PHE A 14 3.55 1.12 55.88
CA PHE A 14 4.32 1.31 54.65
C PHE A 14 3.38 1.44 53.47
N PHE A 15 3.14 2.64 53.00
CA PHE A 15 2.56 2.88 51.66
C PHE A 15 3.64 2.63 50.61
N VAL A 16 3.62 1.46 49.98
CA VAL A 16 4.41 1.23 48.76
C VAL A 16 3.71 1.99 47.64
N CYS A 17 4.22 3.18 47.35
CA CYS A 17 3.83 3.93 46.15
C CYS A 17 4.43 3.18 44.94
N LEU A 18 3.65 2.32 44.29
CA LEU A 18 3.98 1.81 42.97
C LEU A 18 3.87 3.00 42.01
N VAL A 19 5.01 3.66 41.77
CA VAL A 19 5.16 4.58 40.63
C VAL A 19 5.10 3.72 39.38
N PHE A 20 3.95 3.64 38.77
CA PHE A 20 3.86 3.24 37.36
C PHE A 20 4.57 4.33 36.57
N GLU A 21 5.84 4.12 36.28
CA GLU A 21 6.48 4.82 35.16
C GLU A 21 5.70 4.40 33.91
N ALA A 22 4.74 5.23 33.51
CA ALA A 22 4.26 5.24 32.16
C ALA A 22 5.48 5.61 31.30
N SER A 23 6.23 4.60 30.87
CA SER A 23 7.21 4.75 29.80
C SER A 23 6.40 5.37 28.65
N ALA A 24 6.58 6.68 28.43
CA ALA A 24 6.20 7.28 27.17
C ALA A 24 6.93 6.44 26.12
N ARG A 25 6.22 5.52 25.46
CA ARG A 25 6.76 4.81 24.31
C ARG A 25 7.22 5.90 23.36
N ALA A 26 8.54 6.03 23.20
CA ALA A 26 9.08 6.85 22.13
C ALA A 26 8.30 6.45 20.88
N GLN A 27 7.70 7.43 20.22
CA GLN A 27 6.88 7.21 19.05
C GLN A 27 7.72 6.40 18.06
N SER A 28 7.20 5.27 17.59
CA SER A 28 7.97 4.33 16.77
C SER A 28 8.45 5.00 15.50
N LYS A 29 9.72 4.80 15.14
CA LYS A 29 10.27 5.20 13.83
C LYS A 29 10.05 4.10 12.79
N ASP A 30 9.18 3.15 13.07
CA ASP A 30 8.92 2.01 12.21
C ASP A 30 8.18 2.43 10.94
N VAL A 31 8.55 1.82 9.82
CA VAL A 31 7.85 1.84 8.54
C VAL A 31 7.47 0.39 8.25
N LEU A 32 6.23 0.04 8.58
CA LEU A 32 5.76 -1.36 8.62
C LEU A 32 4.92 -1.74 7.39
N THR A 33 4.56 -0.78 6.57
CA THR A 33 3.75 -0.94 5.37
C THR A 33 4.09 0.14 4.36
N TYR A 34 3.79 -0.11 3.11
CA TYR A 34 3.97 0.86 2.03
C TYR A 34 3.39 2.22 2.41
N HIS A 35 4.15 3.28 2.13
CA HIS A 35 3.75 4.67 2.30
C HIS A 35 3.34 5.02 3.74
N ASN A 36 3.99 4.41 4.73
CA ASN A 36 3.95 4.63 6.19
C ASN A 36 2.70 4.16 6.94
N ASP A 37 1.50 4.22 6.37
CA ASP A 37 0.25 3.86 7.03
C ASP A 37 -0.78 3.25 6.08
N ASN A 38 -1.85 2.67 6.61
CA ASN A 38 -2.90 2.04 5.79
C ASN A 38 -3.77 3.05 5.02
N ALA A 39 -3.81 4.30 5.42
CA ALA A 39 -4.45 5.38 4.66
C ALA A 39 -3.58 5.86 3.49
N ARG A 40 -2.31 5.43 3.47
CA ARG A 40 -1.28 5.75 2.47
C ARG A 40 -0.94 7.24 2.42
N THR A 41 -0.91 7.90 3.56
CA THR A 41 -0.66 9.35 3.62
C THR A 41 0.77 9.73 3.25
N GLY A 42 1.72 8.80 3.31
CA GLY A 42 3.13 9.03 2.97
C GLY A 42 3.89 9.85 4.01
N GLN A 43 3.38 9.99 5.22
CA GLN A 43 4.00 10.81 6.25
C GLN A 43 4.61 9.99 7.38
N HIS A 44 5.87 10.25 7.66
CA HIS A 44 6.59 9.78 8.85
C HIS A 44 6.79 10.97 9.80
N THR A 45 5.92 11.09 10.81
CA THR A 45 5.87 12.27 11.69
C THR A 45 6.80 12.19 12.90
N ASN A 46 7.60 11.13 13.00
CA ASN A 46 8.47 10.83 14.15
C ASN A 46 9.95 11.05 13.86
N GLU A 47 10.27 11.85 12.84
CA GLU A 47 11.64 12.24 12.53
C GLU A 47 12.20 13.13 13.65
N THR A 48 13.39 12.82 14.13
CA THR A 48 14.02 13.54 15.24
C THR A 48 15.38 14.12 14.88
N ILE A 49 15.92 13.78 13.71
CA ILE A 49 17.29 14.14 13.29
C ILE A 49 17.24 15.08 12.09
N LEU A 50 16.49 14.68 11.04
CA LEU A 50 16.46 15.44 9.80
C LEU A 50 15.48 16.61 9.90
N SER A 51 15.91 17.76 9.42
CA SER A 51 15.14 18.99 9.39
C SER A 51 15.52 19.82 8.15
N PRO A 52 14.70 20.78 7.70
CA PRO A 52 15.08 21.66 6.61
C PRO A 52 16.39 22.42 6.85
N ALA A 53 16.81 22.58 8.10
CA ALA A 53 18.06 23.27 8.44
C ALA A 53 19.30 22.41 8.17
N ASN A 54 19.23 21.07 8.34
CA ASN A 54 20.38 20.18 8.17
C ASN A 54 20.33 19.30 6.91
N VAL A 55 19.19 19.21 6.23
CA VAL A 55 19.10 18.57 4.92
C VAL A 55 19.42 19.59 3.83
N ASN A 56 20.69 19.70 3.52
CA ASN A 56 21.23 20.59 2.52
C ASN A 56 22.47 19.97 1.86
N PHE A 57 22.93 20.54 0.77
CA PHE A 57 24.04 20.03 -0.05
C PHE A 57 25.33 19.77 0.75
N SER A 58 25.60 20.54 1.81
CA SER A 58 26.82 20.41 2.59
C SER A 58 26.75 19.36 3.71
N ASN A 59 25.56 19.06 4.21
CA ASN A 59 25.39 18.26 5.43
C ASN A 59 24.63 16.95 5.20
N PHE A 60 23.98 16.78 4.04
CA PHE A 60 23.19 15.59 3.73
C PHE A 60 23.79 14.87 2.53
N GLY A 61 23.96 13.54 2.66
CA GLY A 61 24.50 12.70 1.62
C GLY A 61 24.34 11.23 1.93
N ARG A 62 24.75 10.43 0.96
CA ARG A 62 24.72 8.98 1.10
C ARG A 62 25.76 8.52 2.14
N LEU A 63 25.32 7.72 3.12
CA LEU A 63 26.17 7.13 4.15
C LEU A 63 26.84 5.83 3.66
N TRP A 64 26.04 4.91 3.07
CA TRP A 64 26.53 3.60 2.60
C TRP A 64 25.60 3.02 1.53
N PHE A 65 26.00 1.86 1.02
CA PHE A 65 25.17 0.99 0.17
C PHE A 65 24.84 -0.31 0.90
N LEU A 66 23.65 -0.84 0.66
CA LEU A 66 23.27 -2.20 0.99
C LEU A 66 23.20 -3.01 -0.31
N ASN A 67 23.85 -4.18 -0.34
CA ASN A 67 23.88 -5.02 -1.55
C ASN A 67 22.59 -5.84 -1.66
N ALA A 68 22.06 -5.96 -2.87
CA ALA A 68 20.94 -6.82 -3.20
C ALA A 68 21.26 -7.64 -4.44
N ASP A 69 20.65 -8.82 -4.58
CA ASP A 69 20.93 -9.77 -5.65
C ASP A 69 20.16 -9.50 -6.95
N ALA A 70 19.17 -8.62 -6.91
CA ALA A 70 18.36 -8.18 -8.06
C ALA A 70 17.79 -6.77 -7.83
N HIS A 71 16.94 -6.32 -8.76
CA HIS A 71 16.20 -5.06 -8.62
C HIS A 71 15.35 -5.07 -7.35
N VAL A 72 15.18 -3.88 -6.75
CA VAL A 72 14.37 -3.62 -5.57
C VAL A 72 13.22 -2.69 -6.01
N ASP A 73 12.09 -3.27 -6.36
CA ASP A 73 10.88 -2.54 -6.74
C ASP A 73 9.95 -2.34 -5.52
N ALA A 74 10.01 -3.28 -4.59
CA ALA A 74 9.29 -3.20 -3.32
C ALA A 74 9.85 -2.10 -2.41
N GLU A 75 9.00 -1.28 -1.79
CA GLU A 75 9.44 -0.30 -0.78
C GLU A 75 10.12 -1.01 0.40
N PRO A 76 11.38 -0.65 0.76
CA PRO A 76 12.04 -1.19 1.93
C PRO A 76 11.31 -0.81 3.22
N LEU A 77 11.18 -1.77 4.14
CA LEU A 77 10.52 -1.56 5.42
C LEU A 77 11.54 -1.45 6.55
N ARG A 78 11.17 -0.76 7.64
CA ARG A 78 12.01 -0.62 8.83
C ARG A 78 11.25 -1.02 10.09
N ALA A 79 11.89 -1.85 10.92
CA ALA A 79 11.42 -2.15 12.27
C ALA A 79 12.52 -1.88 13.31
N GLY A 80 12.20 -1.10 14.33
CA GLY A 80 13.10 -0.84 15.46
C GLY A 80 13.01 -1.92 16.53
N GLY A 81 14.10 -2.12 17.28
CA GLY A 81 14.10 -3.00 18.44
C GLY A 81 13.77 -4.47 18.15
N VAL A 82 14.22 -5.01 17.01
CA VAL A 82 14.13 -6.45 16.72
C VAL A 82 15.22 -7.18 17.46
N LEU A 83 14.87 -8.24 18.20
CA LEU A 83 15.85 -9.05 18.94
C LEU A 83 16.52 -10.05 17.98
N ILE A 84 17.69 -9.69 17.48
CA ILE A 84 18.50 -10.55 16.59
C ILE A 84 19.29 -11.56 17.43
N PRO A 85 19.15 -12.88 17.16
CA PRO A 85 19.86 -13.94 17.91
C PRO A 85 21.37 -13.72 17.93
N GLY A 86 21.97 -13.79 19.12
CA GLY A 86 23.42 -13.61 19.30
C GLY A 86 23.93 -12.17 19.15
N VAL A 87 23.07 -11.20 18.80
CA VAL A 87 23.44 -9.80 18.55
C VAL A 87 22.75 -8.82 19.52
N GLY A 88 21.50 -9.13 19.92
CA GLY A 88 20.67 -8.26 20.76
C GLY A 88 19.70 -7.40 19.97
N PHE A 89 19.11 -6.38 20.61
CA PHE A 89 18.14 -5.50 19.98
C PHE A 89 18.78 -4.60 18.92
N ARG A 90 18.19 -4.57 17.72
CA ARG A 90 18.66 -3.79 16.55
C ARG A 90 17.51 -3.11 15.83
N ASN A 91 17.83 -2.00 15.17
CA ASN A 91 17.01 -1.43 14.15
C ASN A 91 17.29 -2.17 12.84
N VAL A 92 16.26 -2.61 12.14
CA VAL A 92 16.43 -3.48 10.96
C VAL A 92 15.73 -2.86 9.75
N VAL A 93 16.41 -2.84 8.62
CA VAL A 93 15.84 -2.54 7.30
C VAL A 93 15.64 -3.86 6.55
N PHE A 94 14.44 -4.09 6.08
CA PHE A 94 14.08 -5.25 5.27
C PHE A 94 14.00 -4.83 3.81
N VAL A 95 14.68 -5.57 2.94
CA VAL A 95 14.75 -5.32 1.51
C VAL A 95 14.32 -6.59 0.79
N ALA A 96 13.31 -6.48 -0.08
CA ALA A 96 12.84 -7.57 -0.93
C ALA A 96 13.26 -7.33 -2.38
N THR A 97 13.55 -8.39 -3.14
CA THR A 97 14.09 -8.28 -4.49
C THR A 97 13.29 -9.08 -5.50
N GLU A 98 13.48 -8.73 -6.77
CA GLU A 98 12.92 -9.49 -7.91
C GLU A 98 13.58 -10.87 -8.11
N ASN A 99 14.57 -11.27 -7.28
CA ASN A 99 15.10 -12.63 -7.22
C ASN A 99 14.48 -13.47 -6.09
N ASP A 100 13.28 -13.10 -5.60
CA ASP A 100 12.60 -13.77 -4.49
C ASP A 100 13.45 -13.84 -3.21
N SER A 101 14.33 -12.86 -2.99
CA SER A 101 15.14 -12.75 -1.79
C SER A 101 14.62 -11.67 -0.85
N VAL A 102 14.69 -11.95 0.46
CA VAL A 102 14.45 -10.97 1.51
C VAL A 102 15.71 -10.84 2.37
N TYR A 103 16.17 -9.62 2.56
CA TYR A 103 17.35 -9.27 3.35
C TYR A 103 16.92 -8.53 4.62
N ALA A 104 17.62 -8.76 5.72
CA ALA A 104 17.54 -7.97 6.94
C ALA A 104 18.88 -7.35 7.25
N TYR A 105 18.99 -6.04 7.10
CA TYR A 105 20.19 -5.28 7.37
C TYR A 105 20.06 -4.49 8.67
N ASP A 106 21.18 -4.30 9.36
CA ASP A 106 21.26 -3.32 10.43
C ASP A 106 21.02 -1.92 9.86
N ALA A 107 20.01 -1.22 10.37
CA ALA A 107 19.67 0.13 9.91
C ALA A 107 20.72 1.19 10.32
N ASP A 108 21.58 0.87 11.26
CA ASP A 108 22.61 1.77 11.81
C ASP A 108 24.02 1.43 11.25
N SER A 109 24.12 0.43 10.36
CA SER A 109 25.37 0.01 9.68
C SER A 109 25.08 -0.73 8.36
N THR A 110 26.09 -1.42 7.81
CA THR A 110 25.90 -2.26 6.59
C THR A 110 25.85 -3.75 6.89
N ASN A 111 25.77 -4.14 8.17
CA ASN A 111 25.80 -5.55 8.56
C ASN A 111 24.52 -6.26 8.10
N LEU A 112 24.68 -7.37 7.42
CA LEU A 112 23.61 -8.29 7.09
C LEU A 112 23.38 -9.23 8.28
N PHE A 113 22.14 -9.28 8.79
CA PHE A 113 21.76 -10.23 9.83
C PHE A 113 21.33 -11.57 9.25
N TRP A 114 20.48 -11.51 8.21
CA TRP A 114 20.05 -12.71 7.50
C TRP A 114 19.58 -12.37 6.07
N GLN A 115 19.62 -13.38 5.23
CA GLN A 115 19.01 -13.41 3.90
C GLN A 115 18.17 -14.68 3.80
N ALA A 116 16.96 -14.56 3.29
CA ALA A 116 16.07 -15.68 3.00
C ALA A 116 15.73 -15.69 1.50
N SER A 117 15.85 -16.86 0.86
CA SER A 117 15.29 -17.10 -0.46
C SER A 117 13.89 -17.70 -0.30
N LEU A 118 12.92 -17.16 -1.06
CA LEU A 118 11.54 -17.64 -1.07
C LEU A 118 11.28 -18.64 -2.22
N LEU A 119 12.33 -19.03 -2.95
CA LEU A 119 12.25 -20.02 -4.00
C LEU A 119 12.04 -21.43 -3.44
N GLY A 120 11.14 -22.18 -4.05
CA GLY A 120 11.01 -23.60 -3.81
C GLY A 120 12.14 -24.41 -4.46
N VAL A 121 12.26 -25.69 -4.07
CA VAL A 121 13.24 -26.59 -4.68
C VAL A 121 12.95 -26.77 -6.17
N GLY A 122 13.93 -26.52 -7.02
CA GLY A 122 13.80 -26.59 -8.50
C GLY A 122 13.05 -25.42 -9.11
N GLU A 123 13.03 -24.29 -8.43
CA GLU A 123 12.44 -23.04 -8.92
C GLU A 123 13.50 -21.95 -9.13
N THR A 124 13.17 -21.00 -9.97
CA THR A 124 13.86 -19.72 -10.15
C THR A 124 12.86 -18.60 -9.97
N ALA A 125 13.29 -17.38 -9.73
CA ALA A 125 12.42 -16.22 -9.90
C ALA A 125 11.79 -16.26 -11.30
N SER A 126 10.58 -15.71 -11.44
CA SER A 126 9.93 -15.67 -12.76
C SER A 126 10.74 -14.84 -13.74
N ASP A 127 10.77 -15.26 -15.01
CA ASP A 127 11.18 -14.38 -16.09
C ASP A 127 10.12 -13.29 -16.34
N ASP A 128 10.49 -12.26 -17.10
CA ASP A 128 9.59 -11.15 -17.46
C ASP A 128 8.58 -11.52 -18.56
N ARG A 129 8.63 -12.74 -19.08
CA ARG A 129 7.75 -13.29 -20.12
C ARG A 129 7.63 -12.39 -21.35
N GLY A 130 8.70 -11.62 -21.66
CA GLY A 130 8.71 -10.65 -22.75
C GLY A 130 7.93 -9.37 -22.46
N CYS A 131 7.50 -9.16 -21.22
CA CYS A 131 6.87 -7.92 -20.75
C CYS A 131 7.89 -7.08 -19.99
N MET A 132 8.51 -6.14 -20.62
CA MET A 132 9.63 -5.35 -20.07
C MET A 132 9.23 -4.32 -18.99
N GLN A 133 8.03 -4.40 -18.42
CA GLN A 133 7.60 -3.48 -17.35
C GLN A 133 8.29 -3.76 -15.99
N VAL A 134 8.54 -5.04 -15.69
CA VAL A 134 9.37 -5.52 -14.59
C VAL A 134 10.33 -6.52 -15.21
N THR A 135 11.62 -6.23 -15.23
CA THR A 135 12.61 -7.00 -16.03
C THR A 135 13.99 -6.95 -15.36
N PRO A 136 14.86 -7.95 -15.50
CA PRO A 136 14.69 -9.21 -16.25
C PRO A 136 13.92 -10.29 -15.47
N LEU A 137 13.70 -10.10 -14.17
CA LEU A 137 13.04 -11.04 -13.27
C LEU A 137 11.77 -10.40 -12.69
N ILE A 138 10.80 -11.24 -12.36
CA ILE A 138 9.64 -10.93 -11.56
C ILE A 138 9.67 -11.84 -10.34
N GLY A 139 9.79 -11.25 -9.17
CA GLY A 139 9.84 -11.96 -7.89
C GLY A 139 8.94 -11.32 -6.84
N ILE A 140 9.52 -10.59 -5.88
CA ILE A 140 8.78 -9.81 -4.88
C ILE A 140 8.72 -8.36 -5.37
N THR A 141 7.69 -8.03 -6.15
CA THR A 141 7.50 -6.71 -6.75
C THR A 141 6.71 -5.77 -5.83
N GLY A 142 5.60 -6.25 -5.26
CA GLY A 142 4.78 -5.48 -4.31
C GLY A 142 5.45 -5.33 -2.96
N ALA A 143 5.30 -4.16 -2.33
CA ALA A 143 5.87 -3.91 -1.02
C ALA A 143 5.32 -4.90 0.04
N PRO A 144 6.17 -5.56 0.83
CA PRO A 144 5.77 -6.38 1.96
C PRO A 144 4.99 -5.59 3.02
N VAL A 145 4.45 -6.29 4.02
CA VAL A 145 3.88 -5.67 5.21
C VAL A 145 4.37 -6.38 6.47
N ILE A 146 4.52 -5.65 7.57
CA ILE A 146 4.99 -6.18 8.84
C ILE A 146 3.90 -6.07 9.90
N ASP A 147 3.59 -7.18 10.57
CA ASP A 147 2.89 -7.18 11.84
C ASP A 147 3.88 -7.37 13.00
N ARG A 148 4.02 -6.34 13.84
CA ARG A 148 4.87 -6.36 15.04
C ARG A 148 4.29 -7.19 16.19
N GLN A 149 3.02 -7.51 16.13
CA GLN A 149 2.30 -8.21 17.21
C GLN A 149 2.21 -9.72 16.97
N LEU A 150 2.41 -10.17 15.73
CA LEU A 150 2.36 -11.59 15.41
C LEU A 150 3.73 -12.25 15.69
N GLY A 151 3.76 -13.10 16.72
CA GLY A 151 4.95 -13.77 17.19
C GLY A 151 5.85 -12.89 18.08
N THR A 152 6.97 -13.45 18.57
CA THR A 152 7.84 -12.80 19.57
C THR A 152 8.54 -11.56 19.01
N ASN A 153 8.94 -11.60 17.73
CA ASN A 153 9.73 -10.52 17.11
C ASN A 153 8.94 -9.74 16.06
N GLY A 154 7.72 -10.18 15.72
CA GLY A 154 6.94 -9.71 14.59
C GLY A 154 7.11 -10.60 13.37
N THR A 155 6.28 -10.38 12.36
CA THR A 155 6.20 -11.17 11.12
C THR A 155 6.18 -10.25 9.92
N LEU A 156 7.00 -10.55 8.91
CA LEU A 156 6.96 -9.93 7.60
C LEU A 156 6.21 -10.85 6.62
N PHE A 157 5.25 -10.27 5.90
CA PHE A 157 4.52 -10.96 4.84
C PHE A 157 4.97 -10.46 3.48
N ALA A 158 5.18 -11.39 2.54
CA ALA A 158 5.57 -11.07 1.17
C ALA A 158 4.94 -12.06 0.19
N VAL A 159 4.62 -11.59 -1.01
CA VAL A 159 4.24 -12.45 -2.15
C VAL A 159 5.43 -12.57 -3.07
N ALA A 160 5.78 -13.80 -3.45
CA ALA A 160 6.86 -14.13 -4.35
C ALA A 160 6.33 -14.85 -5.58
N MET A 161 6.86 -14.51 -6.77
CA MET A 161 6.52 -15.14 -8.04
C MET A 161 7.68 -15.94 -8.58
N SER A 162 7.53 -17.27 -8.69
CA SER A 162 8.56 -18.18 -9.16
C SER A 162 8.14 -18.98 -10.40
N LYS A 163 9.11 -19.60 -11.03
CA LYS A 163 8.96 -20.50 -12.18
C LYS A 163 9.60 -21.84 -11.88
N VAL A 164 8.81 -22.91 -11.99
CA VAL A 164 9.30 -24.29 -11.83
C VAL A 164 10.16 -24.67 -13.03
N THR A 165 11.45 -24.93 -12.83
CA THR A 165 12.41 -25.17 -13.89
C THR A 165 12.05 -26.37 -14.78
N ALA A 166 11.55 -27.46 -14.17
CA ALA A 166 11.27 -28.69 -14.89
C ALA A 166 10.01 -28.62 -15.78
N SER A 167 8.98 -27.87 -15.37
CA SER A 167 7.71 -27.79 -16.09
C SER A 167 7.49 -26.45 -16.80
N GLY A 168 8.24 -25.41 -16.43
CA GLY A 168 8.00 -24.04 -16.87
C GLY A 168 6.74 -23.40 -16.25
N ALA A 169 6.08 -24.05 -15.29
CA ALA A 169 4.90 -23.52 -14.64
C ALA A 169 5.23 -22.36 -13.72
N TYR A 170 4.40 -21.33 -13.73
CA TYR A 170 4.51 -20.17 -12.82
C TYR A 170 3.74 -20.44 -11.54
N VAL A 171 4.30 -19.99 -10.43
CA VAL A 171 3.71 -20.16 -9.09
C VAL A 171 3.84 -18.85 -8.34
N GLN A 172 2.80 -18.50 -7.62
CA GLN A 172 2.83 -17.36 -6.70
C GLN A 172 2.48 -17.84 -5.30
N ARG A 173 3.22 -17.36 -4.28
CA ARG A 173 3.03 -17.77 -2.89
C ARG A 173 3.10 -16.59 -1.94
N LEU A 174 2.24 -16.64 -0.92
CA LEU A 174 2.31 -15.76 0.24
C LEU A 174 3.16 -16.43 1.33
N TYR A 175 4.12 -15.69 1.85
CA TYR A 175 5.06 -16.08 2.89
C TYR A 175 4.86 -15.25 4.16
N ALA A 176 5.19 -15.84 5.31
CA ALA A 176 5.23 -15.19 6.61
C ALA A 176 6.59 -15.48 7.28
N LEU A 177 7.47 -14.47 7.37
CA LEU A 177 8.83 -14.58 7.86
C LEU A 177 8.97 -14.00 9.26
N ASP A 178 9.67 -14.69 10.15
CA ASP A 178 10.08 -14.13 11.44
C ASP A 178 11.12 -13.00 11.22
N LEU A 179 10.89 -11.83 11.81
CA LEU A 179 11.75 -10.66 11.59
C LEU A 179 13.19 -10.85 12.07
N ALA A 180 13.40 -11.69 13.08
CA ALA A 180 14.73 -11.86 13.69
C ALA A 180 15.60 -12.86 12.91
N THR A 181 14.99 -13.81 12.20
CA THR A 181 15.69 -14.96 11.62
C THR A 181 15.46 -15.16 10.12
N GLY A 182 14.43 -14.55 9.53
CA GLY A 182 14.03 -14.78 8.15
C GLY A 182 13.41 -16.16 7.89
N THR A 183 13.19 -16.97 8.93
CA THR A 183 12.58 -18.30 8.77
C THR A 183 11.09 -18.19 8.58
N ASN A 184 10.51 -19.11 7.82
CA ASN A 184 9.06 -19.22 7.68
C ASN A 184 8.43 -19.55 9.05
N ARG A 185 7.48 -18.73 9.47
CA ARG A 185 6.69 -18.96 10.71
C ARG A 185 5.66 -20.07 10.52
N MET A 186 5.19 -20.22 9.31
CA MET A 186 4.23 -21.25 8.88
C MET A 186 4.50 -21.59 7.42
N PRO A 187 4.01 -22.74 6.91
CA PRO A 187 4.13 -23.08 5.49
C PRO A 187 3.57 -21.98 4.60
N ALA A 188 4.31 -21.61 3.55
CA ALA A 188 3.82 -20.69 2.54
C ALA A 188 2.58 -21.26 1.82
N VAL A 189 1.64 -20.39 1.47
CA VAL A 189 0.43 -20.80 0.75
C VAL A 189 0.54 -20.43 -0.73
N THR A 190 0.24 -21.39 -1.61
CA THR A 190 0.13 -21.13 -3.04
C THR A 190 -1.16 -20.34 -3.30
N ILE A 191 -1.01 -19.24 -4.06
CA ILE A 191 -2.11 -18.36 -4.41
C ILE A 191 -2.88 -18.96 -5.56
N THR A 192 -4.15 -19.21 -5.32
CA THR A 192 -5.14 -19.70 -6.30
C THR A 192 -6.46 -18.98 -6.03
N GLY A 193 -7.34 -18.96 -7.04
CA GLY A 193 -8.64 -18.33 -6.85
C GLY A 193 -9.62 -18.67 -7.95
N THR A 194 -10.88 -18.77 -7.58
CA THR A 194 -12.02 -18.81 -8.50
C THR A 194 -13.10 -17.88 -7.98
N TYR A 195 -13.82 -17.23 -8.89
CA TYR A 195 -14.93 -16.33 -8.53
C TYR A 195 -16.09 -16.54 -9.52
N PRO A 196 -17.35 -16.53 -9.08
CA PRO A 196 -18.49 -16.66 -9.99
C PRO A 196 -18.47 -15.59 -11.06
N GLY A 197 -18.54 -16.01 -12.34
CA GLY A 197 -18.52 -15.08 -13.47
C GLY A 197 -18.31 -15.78 -14.81
N THR A 198 -18.51 -15.02 -15.88
CA THR A 198 -18.40 -15.46 -17.27
C THR A 198 -17.36 -14.66 -18.07
N GLY A 199 -16.60 -13.81 -17.38
CA GLY A 199 -15.57 -12.95 -17.97
C GLY A 199 -14.36 -13.70 -18.50
N ASP A 200 -13.32 -12.95 -18.81
CA ASP A 200 -12.04 -13.48 -19.31
C ASP A 200 -11.48 -14.58 -18.39
N ASN A 201 -10.96 -15.64 -19.00
CA ASN A 201 -10.44 -16.84 -18.32
C ASN A 201 -11.47 -17.58 -17.46
N SER A 202 -12.76 -17.55 -17.85
CA SER A 202 -13.82 -18.31 -17.17
C SER A 202 -13.98 -19.72 -17.70
N SER A 203 -14.36 -20.64 -16.81
CA SER A 203 -14.75 -21.99 -17.13
C SER A 203 -15.79 -22.48 -16.10
N GLY A 204 -16.85 -23.16 -16.57
CA GLY A 204 -17.88 -23.70 -15.70
C GLY A 204 -18.64 -22.66 -14.87
N GLY A 205 -18.75 -21.40 -15.34
CA GLY A 205 -19.43 -20.32 -14.64
C GLY A 205 -18.57 -19.63 -13.56
N SER A 206 -17.26 -19.81 -13.59
CA SER A 206 -16.32 -19.14 -12.71
C SER A 206 -15.12 -18.61 -13.48
N VAL A 207 -14.68 -17.39 -13.21
CA VAL A 207 -13.37 -16.88 -13.61
C VAL A 207 -12.29 -17.54 -12.75
N ILE A 208 -11.14 -17.81 -13.36
CA ILE A 208 -10.06 -18.60 -12.72
C ILE A 208 -8.79 -17.73 -12.69
N PHE A 209 -8.15 -17.66 -11.52
CA PHE A 209 -6.85 -17.00 -11.38
C PHE A 209 -5.75 -17.86 -12.01
N ASP A 210 -5.05 -17.31 -12.99
CA ASP A 210 -3.88 -17.93 -13.61
C ASP A 210 -2.61 -17.24 -13.10
N PRO A 211 -1.75 -17.90 -12.29
CA PRO A 211 -0.54 -17.29 -11.77
C PRO A 211 0.44 -16.82 -12.84
N ALA A 212 0.35 -17.37 -14.06
CA ALA A 212 1.16 -16.94 -15.18
C ALA A 212 0.70 -15.60 -15.77
N GLN A 213 -0.59 -15.25 -15.61
CA GLN A 213 -1.18 -14.05 -16.21
C GLN A 213 -1.02 -12.80 -15.35
N TYR A 214 -0.76 -12.99 -14.06
CA TYR A 214 -0.74 -11.89 -13.08
C TYR A 214 0.64 -11.74 -12.44
N LYS A 215 0.92 -10.52 -11.99
CA LYS A 215 2.03 -10.18 -11.08
C LYS A 215 1.48 -9.33 -9.94
N GLU A 216 1.91 -9.62 -8.74
CA GLU A 216 1.55 -8.83 -7.57
C GLU A 216 2.41 -7.57 -7.57
N ARG A 217 1.82 -6.41 -7.95
CA ARG A 217 2.51 -5.12 -7.99
C ARG A 217 2.08 -4.19 -6.87
N ALA A 218 0.81 -4.28 -6.46
CA ALA A 218 0.32 -3.49 -5.36
C ALA A 218 0.88 -4.00 -4.04
N GLY A 219 1.47 -3.12 -3.23
CA GLY A 219 1.96 -3.47 -1.91
C GLY A 219 0.84 -4.06 -1.04
N LEU A 220 1.21 -4.99 -0.18
CA LEU A 220 0.30 -5.70 0.70
C LEU A 220 -0.38 -4.75 1.69
N LEU A 221 -1.64 -5.05 2.02
CA LEU A 221 -2.39 -4.35 3.05
C LEU A 221 -2.72 -5.31 4.19
N LEU A 222 -2.21 -5.04 5.40
CA LEU A 222 -2.65 -5.73 6.63
C LEU A 222 -3.78 -4.91 7.26
N LEU A 223 -4.98 -5.49 7.32
CA LEU A 223 -6.15 -4.83 7.88
C LEU A 223 -7.03 -5.83 8.65
N GLY A 224 -7.20 -5.58 9.95
CA GLY A 224 -8.06 -6.41 10.80
C GLY A 224 -7.64 -7.89 10.89
N GLY A 225 -6.34 -8.20 10.84
CA GLY A 225 -5.84 -9.57 10.90
C GLY A 225 -5.87 -10.31 9.55
N VAL A 226 -6.13 -9.60 8.46
CA VAL A 226 -6.17 -10.14 7.10
C VAL A 226 -5.13 -9.44 6.22
N ILE A 227 -4.35 -10.22 5.48
CA ILE A 227 -3.41 -9.75 4.45
C ILE A 227 -4.16 -9.70 3.12
N TYR A 228 -4.31 -8.51 2.55
CA TYR A 228 -4.93 -8.31 1.24
C TYR A 228 -3.87 -8.13 0.16
N THR A 229 -4.09 -8.83 -0.96
CA THR A 229 -3.28 -8.79 -2.19
C THR A 229 -4.11 -8.25 -3.34
N ALA A 230 -3.48 -7.57 -4.30
CA ALA A 230 -4.13 -7.09 -5.52
C ALA A 230 -3.20 -7.30 -6.72
N TRP A 231 -3.77 -7.54 -7.90
CA TRP A 231 -3.04 -8.15 -9.00
C TRP A 231 -3.06 -7.28 -10.25
N ALA A 232 -1.88 -6.97 -10.77
CA ALA A 232 -1.67 -6.42 -12.09
C ALA A 232 -1.74 -7.53 -13.14
N SER A 233 -2.15 -7.19 -14.36
CA SER A 233 -2.01 -8.07 -15.51
C SER A 233 -0.56 -8.17 -15.96
N HIS A 234 -0.27 -9.12 -16.85
CA HIS A 234 1.00 -9.23 -17.50
C HIS A 234 0.98 -8.50 -18.86
N CYS A 235 1.36 -7.20 -18.88
CA CYS A 235 1.40 -6.31 -20.06
C CYS A 235 0.08 -6.23 -20.85
N ASP A 236 -1.05 -6.29 -20.18
CA ASP A 236 -2.40 -6.28 -20.81
C ASP A 236 -2.59 -7.33 -21.90
N GLY A 237 -1.69 -8.31 -21.95
CA GLY A 237 -1.78 -9.45 -22.86
C GLY A 237 -2.62 -10.57 -22.26
N GLY A 238 -3.27 -11.36 -23.13
CA GLY A 238 -4.06 -12.52 -22.71
C GLY A 238 -5.42 -12.19 -22.08
N LEU A 239 -5.98 -13.16 -21.41
CA LEU A 239 -7.29 -13.10 -20.77
C LEU A 239 -7.14 -12.85 -19.27
N TYR A 240 -7.69 -11.75 -18.76
CA TYR A 240 -7.57 -11.41 -17.34
C TYR A 240 -8.75 -10.55 -16.84
N THR A 241 -8.93 -10.58 -15.53
CA THR A 241 -9.93 -9.83 -14.76
C THR A 241 -9.32 -9.26 -13.49
N GLY A 242 -10.00 -8.40 -12.74
CA GLY A 242 -9.46 -7.72 -11.56
C GLY A 242 -9.64 -8.50 -10.27
N TRP A 243 -8.55 -8.86 -9.57
CA TRP A 243 -8.56 -9.69 -8.37
C TRP A 243 -8.08 -8.95 -7.14
N ILE A 244 -8.79 -9.16 -6.02
CA ILE A 244 -8.32 -8.90 -4.65
C ILE A 244 -8.59 -10.15 -3.83
N MET A 245 -7.58 -10.60 -3.07
CA MET A 245 -7.68 -11.78 -2.22
C MET A 245 -7.22 -11.45 -0.80
N GLY A 246 -7.88 -12.02 0.20
CA GLY A 246 -7.54 -11.85 1.61
C GLY A 246 -7.13 -13.17 2.26
N TYR A 247 -6.11 -13.11 3.10
CA TYR A 247 -5.53 -14.25 3.81
C TYR A 247 -5.40 -13.94 5.30
N ASP A 248 -5.83 -14.88 6.13
CA ASP A 248 -5.66 -14.76 7.59
C ASP A 248 -4.17 -14.67 7.96
N GLU A 249 -3.77 -13.68 8.73
CA GLU A 249 -2.36 -13.45 9.08
C GLU A 249 -1.71 -14.55 9.90
N ARG A 250 -2.52 -15.38 10.61
CA ARG A 250 -2.03 -16.40 11.55
C ARG A 250 -1.90 -17.78 10.91
N THR A 251 -2.65 -18.01 9.85
CA THR A 251 -2.74 -19.33 9.20
C THR A 251 -2.39 -19.31 7.71
N LEU A 252 -2.37 -18.14 7.09
CA LEU A 252 -2.30 -17.89 5.65
C LEU A 252 -3.45 -18.53 4.86
N ALA A 253 -4.51 -19.02 5.53
CA ALA A 253 -5.69 -19.50 4.83
C ALA A 253 -6.38 -18.36 4.10
N GLN A 254 -6.80 -18.58 2.84
CA GLN A 254 -7.60 -17.61 2.11
C GLN A 254 -8.96 -17.46 2.79
N THR A 255 -9.30 -16.27 3.24
CA THR A 255 -10.54 -15.97 3.97
C THR A 255 -11.60 -15.33 3.08
N ASN A 256 -11.17 -14.59 2.06
CA ASN A 256 -12.09 -13.91 1.15
C ASN A 256 -11.43 -13.62 -0.19
N ILE A 257 -12.26 -13.40 -1.20
CA ILE A 257 -11.83 -13.13 -2.57
C ILE A 257 -12.93 -12.31 -3.26
N ILE A 258 -12.53 -11.39 -4.11
CA ILE A 258 -13.43 -10.66 -5.01
C ILE A 258 -12.79 -10.51 -6.38
N ASN A 259 -13.63 -10.51 -7.42
CA ASN A 259 -13.26 -10.09 -8.75
C ASN A 259 -14.11 -8.87 -9.12
N VAL A 260 -13.49 -7.81 -9.61
CA VAL A 260 -14.15 -6.52 -9.90
C VAL A 260 -14.59 -6.37 -11.36
N THR A 261 -14.27 -7.38 -12.20
CA THR A 261 -14.75 -7.47 -13.61
C THR A 261 -15.14 -8.91 -13.95
N PRO A 262 -15.99 -9.57 -13.13
CA PRO A 262 -16.21 -11.01 -13.20
C PRO A 262 -16.95 -11.48 -14.46
N ASN A 263 -17.69 -10.60 -15.12
CA ASN A 263 -18.45 -10.93 -16.34
C ASN A 263 -17.93 -10.22 -17.58
N GLY A 264 -16.85 -9.46 -17.42
CA GLY A 264 -16.17 -8.71 -18.45
C GLY A 264 -14.74 -9.17 -18.68
N ARG A 265 -13.87 -8.22 -18.93
CA ARG A 265 -12.43 -8.42 -19.18
C ARG A 265 -11.62 -7.27 -18.63
N ARG A 266 -10.29 -7.53 -18.38
CA ARG A 266 -9.35 -6.55 -17.86
C ARG A 266 -9.75 -6.08 -16.44
N GLY A 267 -9.45 -4.83 -16.05
CA GLY A 267 -9.73 -4.32 -14.71
C GLY A 267 -8.71 -4.80 -13.67
N ALA A 268 -7.44 -4.89 -14.05
CA ALA A 268 -6.37 -5.27 -13.13
C ALA A 268 -5.98 -4.12 -12.21
N ILE A 269 -5.62 -4.44 -10.97
CA ILE A 269 -5.25 -3.45 -9.96
C ILE A 269 -3.71 -3.34 -9.91
N TRP A 270 -3.12 -2.44 -10.71
CA TRP A 270 -1.67 -2.29 -10.78
C TRP A 270 -1.13 -1.01 -10.15
N MET A 271 -1.89 0.06 -10.14
CA MET A 271 -1.67 1.32 -9.39
C MET A 271 -0.21 1.83 -9.37
N GLY A 272 0.59 1.59 -10.42
CA GLY A 272 1.99 2.04 -10.49
C GLY A 272 2.90 1.52 -9.37
N ASN A 273 2.72 0.31 -8.87
CA ASN A 273 3.42 -0.27 -7.71
C ASN A 273 3.14 0.46 -6.38
N THR A 274 2.01 1.14 -6.24
CA THR A 274 1.55 1.69 -4.96
C THR A 274 0.84 0.60 -4.14
N ALA A 275 -0.08 0.91 -3.25
CA ALA A 275 -0.78 -0.10 -2.46
C ALA A 275 -2.25 0.25 -2.24
N LEU A 276 -3.07 -0.76 -1.92
CA LEU A 276 -4.43 -0.57 -1.44
C LEU A 276 -4.44 0.32 -0.20
N ALA A 277 -5.32 1.32 -0.16
CA ALA A 277 -5.54 2.14 1.03
C ALA A 277 -6.70 1.60 1.87
N ALA A 278 -6.76 1.98 3.15
CA ALA A 278 -7.89 1.68 4.00
C ALA A 278 -8.39 2.94 4.75
N ASP A 279 -9.70 3.01 4.93
CA ASP A 279 -10.33 4.06 5.74
C ASP A 279 -10.42 3.66 7.24
N SER A 280 -10.83 4.59 8.07
CA SER A 280 -11.00 4.37 9.52
C SER A 280 -12.12 3.38 9.89
N SER A 281 -12.97 3.03 8.93
CA SER A 281 -14.05 2.04 9.08
C SER A 281 -13.66 0.67 8.52
N SER A 282 -12.36 0.47 8.21
CA SER A 282 -11.79 -0.75 7.62
C SER A 282 -12.34 -1.08 6.23
N ASN A 283 -12.80 -0.10 5.46
CA ASN A 283 -13.04 -0.32 4.04
C ASN A 283 -11.74 -0.16 3.25
N ILE A 284 -11.58 -0.95 2.21
CA ILE A 284 -10.45 -0.86 1.28
C ILE A 284 -10.80 0.10 0.15
N VAL A 285 -9.86 0.97 -0.21
CA VAL A 285 -10.04 2.02 -1.22
C VAL A 285 -8.91 1.93 -2.24
N PHE A 286 -9.24 1.90 -3.53
CA PHE A 286 -8.27 1.77 -4.61
C PHE A 286 -8.79 2.27 -5.95
N LEU A 287 -7.89 2.35 -6.93
CA LEU A 287 -8.19 2.68 -8.32
C LEU A 287 -8.05 1.42 -9.17
N ASP A 288 -9.10 1.08 -9.92
CA ASP A 288 -9.08 0.01 -10.90
C ASP A 288 -8.68 0.51 -12.28
N ALA A 289 -7.95 -0.32 -13.03
CA ALA A 289 -7.45 0.01 -14.35
C ALA A 289 -8.46 -0.27 -15.47
N ASN A 290 -8.05 -0.04 -16.71
CA ASN A 290 -8.83 -0.32 -17.91
C ASN A 290 -9.51 -1.68 -17.85
N GLY A 291 -10.82 -1.70 -18.04
CA GLY A 291 -11.60 -2.92 -18.01
C GLY A 291 -13.03 -2.68 -18.44
N THR A 292 -13.80 -3.73 -18.48
CA THR A 292 -15.23 -3.62 -18.74
C THR A 292 -15.91 -2.84 -17.64
N PHE A 293 -16.63 -1.81 -18.04
CA PHE A 293 -17.59 -1.11 -17.18
C PHE A 293 -18.97 -1.22 -17.84
N ASP A 294 -19.96 -1.67 -17.08
CA ASP A 294 -21.32 -1.77 -17.59
C ASP A 294 -21.89 -0.38 -17.85
N GLY A 295 -22.27 -0.08 -19.06
CA GLY A 295 -23.04 1.13 -19.37
C GLY A 295 -24.47 1.13 -18.83
N LEU A 296 -24.84 0.13 -18.02
CA LEU A 296 -26.14 -0.05 -17.40
C LEU A 296 -25.98 -0.25 -15.87
N THR A 297 -26.82 0.45 -15.12
CA THR A 297 -26.83 0.32 -13.65
C THR A 297 -28.20 -0.13 -13.14
N ASN A 298 -28.21 -0.82 -12.01
CA ASN A 298 -29.42 -1.18 -11.29
C ASN A 298 -30.03 0.04 -10.57
N ALA A 299 -31.16 -0.14 -9.87
CA ALA A 299 -31.86 0.93 -9.16
C ALA A 299 -31.03 1.60 -8.07
N ASN A 300 -29.97 0.94 -7.56
CA ASN A 300 -29.05 1.48 -6.56
C ASN A 300 -27.81 2.14 -7.20
N GLY A 301 -27.75 2.21 -8.53
CA GLY A 301 -26.67 2.82 -9.29
C GLY A 301 -25.42 1.94 -9.40
N PHE A 302 -25.49 0.62 -9.16
CA PHE A 302 -24.37 -0.31 -9.36
C PHE A 302 -24.46 -0.99 -10.73
N PRO A 303 -23.31 -1.29 -11.37
CA PRO A 303 -23.24 -2.04 -12.62
C PRO A 303 -24.02 -3.36 -12.52
N VAL A 304 -24.85 -3.66 -13.55
CA VAL A 304 -25.76 -4.83 -13.52
C VAL A 304 -25.03 -6.16 -13.59
N ASN A 305 -23.84 -6.21 -14.20
CA ASN A 305 -22.99 -7.40 -14.31
C ASN A 305 -21.84 -7.40 -13.29
N ASN A 306 -21.79 -6.42 -12.37
CA ASN A 306 -20.71 -6.23 -11.39
C ASN A 306 -19.32 -5.98 -12.03
N ASP A 307 -19.26 -5.40 -13.23
CA ASP A 307 -18.03 -5.03 -13.91
C ASP A 307 -17.71 -3.54 -13.67
N PHE A 308 -16.64 -3.28 -12.90
CA PHE A 308 -16.28 -1.95 -12.40
C PHE A 308 -14.99 -1.40 -13.04
N GLY A 309 -14.59 -1.87 -14.22
CA GLY A 309 -13.35 -1.45 -14.86
C GLY A 309 -13.19 0.08 -14.93
N ASN A 310 -12.00 0.55 -14.70
CA ASN A 310 -11.59 1.95 -14.72
C ASN A 310 -12.37 2.84 -13.74
N ALA A 311 -12.52 2.38 -12.51
CA ALA A 311 -13.28 3.06 -11.46
C ALA A 311 -12.45 3.29 -10.18
N PHE A 312 -12.86 4.25 -9.37
CA PHE A 312 -12.44 4.44 -7.98
C PHE A 312 -13.38 3.61 -7.10
N ILE A 313 -12.87 2.61 -6.38
CA ILE A 313 -13.68 1.59 -5.71
C ILE A 313 -13.44 1.63 -4.21
N LYS A 314 -14.54 1.46 -3.46
CA LYS A 314 -14.53 1.20 -2.01
C LYS A 314 -15.12 -0.18 -1.77
N LEU A 315 -14.33 -1.08 -1.14
CA LEU A 315 -14.78 -2.39 -0.68
C LEU A 315 -15.06 -2.38 0.82
N SER A 316 -16.20 -2.94 1.20
CA SER A 316 -16.44 -3.35 2.59
C SER A 316 -15.68 -4.65 2.88
N THR A 317 -15.11 -4.75 4.08
CA THR A 317 -14.51 -5.98 4.62
C THR A 317 -15.37 -6.58 5.73
N SER A 318 -16.61 -6.11 5.91
CA SER A 318 -17.50 -6.52 6.99
C SER A 318 -17.81 -8.02 6.93
N ASN A 319 -17.85 -8.66 8.09
CA ASN A 319 -18.12 -10.09 8.23
C ASN A 319 -17.16 -11.00 7.44
N GLN A 320 -15.94 -10.54 7.19
CA GLN A 320 -14.94 -11.25 6.37
C GLN A 320 -15.43 -11.54 4.94
N VAL A 321 -16.27 -10.67 4.39
CA VAL A 321 -16.75 -10.73 3.00
C VAL A 321 -16.32 -9.44 2.30
N LEU A 322 -15.63 -9.60 1.16
CA LEU A 322 -15.35 -8.46 0.28
C LEU A 322 -16.58 -8.19 -0.59
N ALA A 323 -17.05 -6.94 -0.57
CA ALA A 323 -18.12 -6.48 -1.43
C ALA A 323 -17.90 -5.03 -1.83
N VAL A 324 -18.25 -4.65 -3.07
CA VAL A 324 -18.23 -3.24 -3.49
C VAL A 324 -19.30 -2.49 -2.70
N ALA A 325 -18.85 -1.63 -1.78
CA ALA A 325 -19.73 -0.81 -0.94
C ALA A 325 -20.14 0.47 -1.64
N ASP A 326 -19.23 1.09 -2.39
CA ASP A 326 -19.48 2.27 -3.21
C ASP A 326 -18.37 2.43 -4.26
N TYR A 327 -18.58 3.31 -5.23
CA TYR A 327 -17.60 3.58 -6.28
C TYR A 327 -17.85 4.95 -6.93
N PHE A 328 -16.84 5.41 -7.68
CA PHE A 328 -16.96 6.50 -8.63
C PHE A 328 -16.38 6.04 -9.98
N ALA A 329 -17.06 6.31 -11.07
CA ALA A 329 -16.52 6.20 -12.41
C ALA A 329 -16.80 7.49 -13.20
N THR A 330 -15.87 7.90 -14.03
CA THR A 330 -16.03 9.09 -14.86
C THR A 330 -17.17 8.87 -15.88
N SER A 331 -17.83 9.94 -16.29
CA SER A 331 -18.92 9.87 -17.27
C SER A 331 -18.50 9.23 -18.60
N ASN A 332 -17.21 9.32 -18.93
CA ASN A 332 -16.59 8.79 -20.12
C ASN A 332 -15.68 7.56 -19.86
N THR A 333 -15.82 6.87 -18.72
CA THR A 333 -14.96 5.75 -18.32
C THR A 333 -14.82 4.66 -19.39
N ILE A 334 -15.89 4.36 -20.13
CA ILE A 334 -15.87 3.37 -21.21
C ILE A 334 -14.92 3.79 -22.34
N SER A 335 -14.98 5.05 -22.77
CA SER A 335 -14.08 5.57 -23.81
C SER A 335 -12.65 5.76 -23.29
N GLN A 336 -12.46 6.14 -22.05
CA GLN A 336 -11.14 6.18 -21.40
C GLN A 336 -10.50 4.80 -21.36
N SER A 337 -11.25 3.77 -20.96
CA SER A 337 -10.81 2.37 -20.95
C SER A 337 -10.37 1.89 -22.35
N THR A 338 -11.12 2.28 -23.39
CA THR A 338 -10.79 1.95 -24.79
C THR A 338 -9.54 2.69 -25.28
N ALA A 339 -9.33 3.92 -24.80
CA ALA A 339 -8.20 4.77 -25.19
C ALA A 339 -6.95 4.58 -24.32
N ASP A 340 -6.89 3.55 -23.50
CA ASP A 340 -5.80 3.27 -22.57
C ASP A 340 -5.54 4.42 -21.57
N GLN A 341 -6.60 5.08 -21.12
CA GLN A 341 -6.56 6.15 -20.12
C GLN A 341 -6.96 5.60 -18.74
N ASP A 342 -6.09 4.73 -18.20
CA ASP A 342 -6.31 4.12 -16.89
C ASP A 342 -6.46 5.16 -15.77
N LEU A 343 -7.57 5.11 -15.04
CA LEU A 343 -7.67 5.74 -13.74
C LEU A 343 -6.75 5.03 -12.73
N GLY A 344 -6.69 3.71 -12.81
CA GLY A 344 -5.87 2.84 -11.95
C GLY A 344 -4.38 2.79 -12.31
N SER A 345 -3.85 3.72 -13.10
CA SER A 345 -2.40 3.85 -13.27
C SER A 345 -1.72 4.45 -12.05
N GLY A 346 -2.38 5.33 -11.31
CA GLY A 346 -1.92 5.84 -10.02
C GLY A 346 -2.60 5.18 -8.84
N GLY A 347 -2.13 5.51 -7.63
CA GLY A 347 -2.71 5.03 -6.38
C GLY A 347 -3.65 6.05 -5.72
N ALA A 348 -4.42 5.58 -4.74
CA ALA A 348 -5.33 6.39 -3.96
C ALA A 348 -4.88 6.49 -2.49
N ILE A 349 -5.05 7.68 -1.89
CA ILE A 349 -4.87 7.88 -0.45
C ILE A 349 -6.20 8.24 0.20
N VAL A 350 -6.34 7.89 1.47
CA VAL A 350 -7.45 8.33 2.33
C VAL A 350 -6.96 9.48 3.21
N LEU A 351 -7.64 10.62 3.15
CA LEU A 351 -7.28 11.78 3.93
C LEU A 351 -7.81 11.68 5.37
N PRO A 352 -7.18 12.34 6.34
CA PRO A 352 -7.78 12.53 7.65
C PRO A 352 -9.16 13.19 7.52
N SER A 353 -10.07 12.89 8.44
CA SER A 353 -11.38 13.57 8.47
C SER A 353 -11.20 15.08 8.65
N MET A 354 -11.87 15.86 7.82
CA MET A 354 -11.77 17.33 7.79
C MET A 354 -13.17 17.96 7.66
N ASN A 355 -13.36 19.09 8.31
CA ASN A 355 -14.59 19.84 8.17
C ASN A 355 -14.56 20.75 6.93
N ASP A 356 -15.69 20.84 6.25
CA ASP A 356 -15.92 21.83 5.21
C ASP A 356 -16.15 23.23 5.81
N SER A 357 -16.44 24.22 4.96
CA SER A 357 -16.71 25.61 5.37
C SER A 357 -18.02 25.76 6.20
N HIS A 358 -18.86 24.76 6.23
CA HIS A 358 -20.12 24.74 7.01
C HIS A 358 -19.98 23.91 8.29
N GLY A 359 -18.78 23.36 8.56
CA GLY A 359 -18.51 22.54 9.74
C GLY A 359 -18.92 21.07 9.57
N VAL A 360 -19.28 20.62 8.37
CA VAL A 360 -19.61 19.23 8.10
C VAL A 360 -18.32 18.44 7.91
N ALA A 361 -18.18 17.33 8.65
CA ALA A 361 -17.01 16.44 8.57
C ALA A 361 -17.11 15.53 7.34
N HIS A 362 -16.03 15.44 6.57
CA HIS A 362 -15.88 14.56 5.42
C HIS A 362 -14.68 13.64 5.61
N GLN A 363 -14.80 12.39 5.18
CA GLN A 363 -13.68 11.50 4.98
C GLN A 363 -13.48 11.32 3.48
N LEU A 364 -12.42 11.92 2.97
CA LEU A 364 -12.17 12.02 1.54
C LEU A 364 -11.07 11.04 1.11
N ALA A 365 -11.16 10.53 -0.11
CA ALA A 365 -10.05 9.86 -0.76
C ALA A 365 -9.66 10.60 -2.05
N VAL A 366 -8.38 10.54 -2.39
CA VAL A 366 -7.79 11.25 -3.53
C VAL A 366 -7.04 10.28 -4.41
N GLY A 367 -7.26 10.37 -5.72
CA GLY A 367 -6.56 9.59 -6.72
C GLY A 367 -6.43 10.34 -8.04
N ALA A 368 -5.52 9.87 -8.90
CA ALA A 368 -5.31 10.40 -10.24
C ALA A 368 -4.78 9.30 -11.16
N GLY A 369 -5.05 9.40 -12.45
CA GLY A 369 -4.67 8.41 -13.45
C GLY A 369 -3.98 9.01 -14.68
N LYS A 370 -4.07 8.31 -15.82
CA LYS A 370 -3.41 8.72 -17.08
C LYS A 370 -3.97 10.00 -17.66
N ASP A 371 -5.16 10.42 -17.30
CA ASP A 371 -5.81 11.65 -17.79
C ASP A 371 -5.34 12.93 -17.08
N ALA A 372 -4.41 12.82 -16.12
CA ALA A 372 -3.81 13.93 -15.39
C ALA A 372 -4.79 14.79 -14.57
N ASN A 373 -5.98 14.30 -14.30
CA ASN A 373 -6.96 14.93 -13.42
C ASN A 373 -6.82 14.41 -11.99
N ILE A 374 -7.06 15.26 -11.00
CA ILE A 374 -7.16 14.82 -9.61
C ILE A 374 -8.64 14.63 -9.26
N TYR A 375 -8.97 13.44 -8.79
CA TYR A 375 -10.31 13.03 -8.37
C TYR A 375 -10.36 12.92 -6.85
N ILE A 376 -11.34 13.59 -6.24
CA ILE A 376 -11.56 13.59 -4.81
C ILE A 376 -12.98 13.09 -4.56
N VAL A 377 -13.10 11.96 -3.91
CA VAL A 377 -14.38 11.31 -3.58
C VAL A 377 -14.66 11.45 -2.07
N ASP A 378 -15.92 11.63 -1.71
CA ASP A 378 -16.37 11.50 -0.33
C ASP A 378 -16.73 10.03 -0.08
N LEU A 379 -16.07 9.39 0.87
CA LEU A 379 -16.29 7.97 1.18
C LEU A 379 -17.67 7.66 1.74
N ALA A 380 -18.43 8.68 2.16
CA ALA A 380 -19.84 8.52 2.53
C ALA A 380 -20.75 8.41 1.31
N ASN A 381 -20.37 9.02 0.17
CA ASN A 381 -21.07 8.95 -1.11
C ASN A 381 -20.10 9.30 -2.24
N MET A 382 -19.59 8.28 -2.91
CA MET A 382 -18.56 8.45 -3.95
C MET A 382 -19.12 8.97 -5.27
N GLY A 383 -20.46 8.95 -5.46
CA GLY A 383 -21.15 9.55 -6.61
C GLY A 383 -21.51 8.57 -7.69
N LYS A 384 -20.94 7.39 -7.74
CA LYS A 384 -21.21 6.31 -8.74
C LYS A 384 -20.92 6.76 -10.18
N TRP A 385 -21.63 6.22 -11.12
CA TRP A 385 -21.52 6.57 -12.54
C TRP A 385 -22.74 7.32 -13.05
N ASN A 386 -22.49 8.35 -13.84
CA ASN A 386 -23.53 9.07 -14.59
C ASN A 386 -22.98 9.42 -15.98
N SER A 387 -23.69 9.01 -17.03
CA SER A 387 -23.27 9.19 -18.43
C SER A 387 -23.18 10.65 -18.89
N ASN A 388 -23.80 11.59 -18.19
CA ASN A 388 -23.86 12.99 -18.61
C ASN A 388 -22.78 13.86 -17.95
N SER A 389 -22.34 13.52 -16.73
CA SER A 389 -21.37 14.32 -15.97
C SER A 389 -20.76 13.52 -14.85
N ASN A 390 -19.58 13.94 -14.40
CA ASN A 390 -18.95 13.37 -13.21
C ASN A 390 -19.68 13.84 -11.95
N VAL A 391 -20.39 12.93 -11.29
CA VAL A 391 -20.99 13.18 -9.97
C VAL A 391 -19.95 12.84 -8.92
N ILE A 392 -19.16 13.82 -8.51
CA ILE A 392 -18.02 13.62 -7.62
C ILE A 392 -17.91 14.79 -6.64
N TYR A 393 -17.30 14.55 -5.47
CA TYR A 393 -17.08 15.59 -4.46
C TYR A 393 -16.28 16.78 -5.02
N GLN A 394 -15.11 16.48 -5.67
CA GLN A 394 -14.35 17.48 -6.41
C GLN A 394 -13.50 16.81 -7.49
N GLN A 395 -13.47 17.42 -8.68
CA GLN A 395 -12.50 17.13 -9.73
C GLN A 395 -11.67 18.38 -10.01
N VAL A 396 -10.35 18.22 -10.11
CA VAL A 396 -9.45 19.29 -10.53
C VAL A 396 -8.84 18.89 -11.88
N SER A 397 -9.43 19.41 -12.95
CA SER A 397 -9.07 19.05 -14.32
C SER A 397 -7.75 19.70 -14.73
N GLY A 398 -6.86 18.92 -15.40
CA GLY A 398 -5.56 19.40 -15.88
C GLY A 398 -4.62 19.88 -14.76
N ALA A 399 -4.82 19.40 -13.53
CA ALA A 399 -4.02 19.80 -12.38
C ALA A 399 -2.56 19.33 -12.48
N LEU A 400 -2.34 18.20 -13.16
CA LEU A 400 -1.04 17.56 -13.31
C LEU A 400 -0.54 17.70 -14.74
N GLY A 401 0.79 17.73 -14.92
CA GLY A 401 1.40 17.99 -16.23
C GLY A 401 1.37 16.79 -17.19
N SER A 402 1.11 15.60 -16.68
CA SER A 402 1.14 14.34 -17.45
C SER A 402 0.42 13.23 -16.70
N SER A 403 0.38 12.04 -17.30
CA SER A 403 -0.14 10.80 -16.70
C SER A 403 0.50 10.51 -15.34
N VAL A 404 -0.27 9.93 -14.44
CA VAL A 404 0.15 9.58 -13.08
C VAL A 404 0.37 8.08 -12.97
N PHE A 405 1.56 7.68 -12.53
CA PHE A 405 1.96 6.31 -12.22
C PHE A 405 2.46 6.19 -10.77
N SER A 406 2.09 7.15 -9.94
CA SER A 406 2.52 7.31 -8.56
C SER A 406 1.30 7.53 -7.67
N MET A 407 1.55 7.69 -6.40
CA MET A 407 0.53 8.03 -5.40
C MET A 407 0.87 9.39 -4.79
N PRO A 408 -0.10 10.21 -4.38
CA PRO A 408 0.21 11.47 -3.71
C PRO A 408 0.63 11.24 -2.27
N ALA A 409 1.31 12.23 -1.67
CA ALA A 409 1.48 12.31 -0.22
C ALA A 409 0.66 13.47 0.35
N PHE A 410 0.25 13.37 1.62
CA PHE A 410 -0.49 14.40 2.31
C PHE A 410 0.15 14.75 3.64
N PHE A 411 0.42 16.04 3.86
CA PHE A 411 1.00 16.50 5.12
C PHE A 411 0.67 17.98 5.37
N GLY A 412 0.31 18.31 6.61
CA GLY A 412 0.11 19.69 7.03
C GLY A 412 -0.92 20.48 6.21
N GLY A 413 -2.00 19.81 5.77
CA GLY A 413 -3.02 20.44 4.93
C GLY A 413 -2.55 20.67 3.48
N THR A 414 -1.54 19.94 3.00
CA THR A 414 -1.03 20.06 1.63
C THR A 414 -0.92 18.68 0.98
N LEU A 415 -1.40 18.57 -0.24
CA LEU A 415 -1.28 17.40 -1.10
C LEU A 415 -0.10 17.58 -2.05
N TYR A 416 0.72 16.56 -2.23
CA TYR A 416 1.89 16.55 -3.08
C TYR A 416 1.77 15.47 -4.15
N TYR A 417 1.96 15.85 -5.42
CA TYR A 417 1.95 14.94 -6.57
C TYR A 417 3.20 15.12 -7.43
N CYS A 418 3.72 14.03 -7.97
CA CYS A 418 4.80 14.04 -8.96
C CYS A 418 4.43 13.10 -10.11
N ALA A 419 3.84 13.64 -11.16
CA ALA A 419 3.42 12.90 -12.35
C ALA A 419 4.61 12.52 -13.26
N ASN A 420 4.36 11.71 -14.28
CA ASN A 420 5.34 11.27 -15.26
C ASN A 420 6.04 12.46 -15.97
N GLY A 421 7.35 12.55 -15.84
CA GLY A 421 8.13 13.64 -16.44
C GLY A 421 7.79 15.05 -15.94
N ASP A 422 6.98 15.16 -14.89
CA ASP A 422 6.51 16.43 -14.34
C ASP A 422 7.30 16.83 -13.08
N ARG A 423 7.08 18.03 -12.61
CA ARG A 423 7.63 18.56 -11.35
C ARG A 423 6.81 18.03 -10.17
N LEU A 424 7.44 17.88 -9.01
CA LEU A 424 6.70 17.73 -7.77
C LEU A 424 5.86 19.00 -7.56
N ARG A 425 4.54 18.84 -7.47
CA ARG A 425 3.57 19.91 -7.28
C ARG A 425 2.92 19.83 -5.90
N SER A 426 2.64 20.99 -5.31
CA SER A 426 1.92 21.08 -4.03
C SER A 426 0.59 21.81 -4.21
N PHE A 427 -0.43 21.30 -3.53
CA PHE A 427 -1.79 21.82 -3.56
C PHE A 427 -2.29 21.97 -2.12
N PRO A 428 -2.67 23.19 -1.68
CA PRO A 428 -3.25 23.37 -0.36
C PRO A 428 -4.63 22.70 -0.29
N PHE A 429 -4.90 22.08 0.85
CA PHE A 429 -6.18 21.46 1.14
C PHE A 429 -6.80 22.13 2.37
N ALA A 430 -7.84 22.89 2.16
CA ALA A 430 -8.50 23.65 3.22
C ALA A 430 -10.02 23.53 3.12
N SER A 431 -10.70 23.48 4.27
CA SER A 431 -12.15 23.33 4.33
C SER A 431 -12.66 22.19 3.44
N SER A 432 -11.98 21.06 3.51
CA SER A 432 -12.25 19.84 2.71
C SER A 432 -12.21 20.03 1.20
N ARG A 433 -11.50 21.06 0.71
CA ARG A 433 -11.33 21.34 -0.74
C ARG A 433 -9.87 21.50 -1.11
N LEU A 434 -9.50 20.90 -2.24
CA LEU A 434 -8.19 21.09 -2.87
C LEU A 434 -8.18 22.44 -3.59
N GLY A 435 -7.20 23.27 -3.25
CA GLY A 435 -6.96 24.55 -3.91
C GLY A 435 -6.12 24.41 -5.19
N ALA A 436 -5.84 25.55 -5.83
CA ALA A 436 -4.94 25.60 -6.96
C ALA A 436 -3.49 25.26 -6.53
N MET A 437 -2.67 24.82 -7.49
CA MET A 437 -1.23 24.56 -7.25
C MET A 437 -0.58 25.80 -6.60
N SER A 438 0.09 25.58 -5.48
CA SER A 438 0.74 26.65 -4.70
C SER A 438 2.24 26.74 -4.96
N ALA A 439 2.91 25.60 -5.25
CA ALA A 439 4.32 25.56 -5.55
C ALA A 439 4.67 24.30 -6.37
N GLN A 440 5.88 24.32 -6.95
CA GLN A 440 6.46 23.15 -7.62
C GLN A 440 7.97 23.09 -7.44
N SER A 441 8.55 21.90 -7.59
CA SER A 441 10.02 21.72 -7.54
C SER A 441 10.72 22.45 -8.71
N PRO A 442 12.02 22.82 -8.54
CA PRO A 442 12.78 23.48 -9.61
C PRO A 442 13.05 22.54 -10.81
N SER A 443 13.15 21.24 -10.59
CA SER A 443 13.40 20.22 -11.62
C SER A 443 12.23 19.25 -11.73
N ALA A 444 12.05 18.67 -12.92
CA ALA A 444 11.11 17.59 -13.17
C ALA A 444 11.71 16.25 -12.70
N ALA A 445 10.85 15.31 -12.32
CA ALA A 445 11.22 13.91 -12.18
C ALA A 445 11.36 13.25 -13.57
N GLY A 446 12.04 12.10 -13.64
CA GLY A 446 12.15 11.30 -14.84
C GLY A 446 10.83 10.64 -15.28
N SER A 447 10.95 9.72 -16.24
CA SER A 447 9.82 8.89 -16.67
C SER A 447 9.22 8.13 -15.49
N THR A 448 7.91 7.88 -15.55
CA THR A 448 7.02 7.35 -14.50
C THR A 448 6.72 8.30 -13.33
N GLY A 449 7.44 9.42 -13.18
CA GLY A 449 7.28 10.31 -12.04
C GLY A 449 7.85 9.71 -10.76
N ALA A 450 7.31 10.08 -9.62
CA ALA A 450 7.73 9.51 -8.33
C ALA A 450 6.60 9.59 -7.30
N THR A 451 6.58 8.65 -6.36
CA THR A 451 5.73 8.73 -5.18
C THR A 451 6.44 9.57 -4.11
N PRO A 452 5.93 10.76 -3.73
CA PRO A 452 6.53 11.56 -2.67
C PRO A 452 6.29 10.92 -1.31
N SER A 453 7.24 11.06 -0.41
CA SER A 453 7.08 10.75 1.02
C SER A 453 7.52 11.93 1.88
N ILE A 454 7.07 12.00 3.13
CA ILE A 454 7.34 13.13 4.01
C ILE A 454 7.91 12.65 5.33
N SER A 455 9.04 13.21 5.75
CA SER A 455 9.52 13.10 7.12
C SER A 455 9.28 14.41 7.86
N ALA A 456 8.82 14.33 9.11
CA ALA A 456 8.50 15.50 9.92
C ALA A 456 8.66 15.19 11.41
N SER A 457 8.90 16.21 12.22
CA SER A 457 8.95 16.12 13.69
C SER A 457 7.63 16.65 14.26
N ASN A 458 6.76 15.75 14.75
CA ASN A 458 5.48 16.11 15.38
C ASN A 458 4.64 17.11 14.56
N GLY A 459 4.57 16.89 13.24
CA GLY A 459 3.82 17.78 12.34
C GLY A 459 4.54 19.08 11.96
N LEU A 460 5.79 19.26 12.37
CA LEU A 460 6.63 20.43 12.06
C LEU A 460 7.86 20.02 11.25
N ASN A 461 8.49 21.00 10.58
CA ASN A 461 9.75 20.80 9.86
C ASN A 461 9.69 19.70 8.79
N GLY A 462 8.57 19.61 8.07
CA GLY A 462 8.37 18.62 7.02
C GLY A 462 9.37 18.76 5.89
N ILE A 463 9.92 17.61 5.45
CA ILE A 463 10.74 17.48 4.25
C ILE A 463 10.01 16.54 3.30
N VAL A 464 9.80 16.98 2.08
CA VAL A 464 9.22 16.11 1.02
C VAL A 464 10.36 15.43 0.28
N TRP A 465 10.36 14.11 0.28
CA TRP A 465 11.33 13.27 -0.39
C TRP A 465 10.76 12.76 -1.71
N VAL A 466 11.58 12.78 -2.73
CA VAL A 466 11.28 12.21 -4.04
C VAL A 466 12.49 11.39 -4.48
N VAL A 467 12.27 10.10 -4.71
CA VAL A 467 13.29 9.21 -5.28
C VAL A 467 13.03 9.12 -6.77
N GLN A 468 14.04 9.50 -7.54
CA GLN A 468 14.01 9.40 -8.99
C GLN A 468 14.91 8.27 -9.44
N ALA A 469 14.38 7.34 -10.23
CA ALA A 469 15.20 6.36 -10.90
C ALA A 469 16.12 7.10 -11.91
N PRO A 470 17.41 6.74 -11.99
CA PRO A 470 18.24 7.23 -13.07
C PRO A 470 17.58 6.82 -14.40
N ASN A 471 17.57 7.72 -15.37
CA ASN A 471 16.96 7.48 -16.68
C ASN A 471 17.32 6.08 -17.18
N ALA A 472 16.30 5.22 -17.28
CA ALA A 472 16.38 3.91 -17.86
C ALA A 472 16.46 4.03 -19.39
#